data_851f14524a1a7e59af468225fc961e14
#
_entry.id   851f14524a1a7e59af468225fc961e14
#
_cell.length_a   1.000
_cell.length_b   1.000
_cell.length_c   1.000
_cell.angle_alpha   90.00
_cell.angle_beta   90.00
_cell.angle_gamma   90.00
#
_symmetry.space_group_name_H-M   'P 1'
#
loop_
_entity.id
_entity.type
_entity.pdbx_description
1 polymer ?
#
loop_
_entity_poly.entity_id
_entity_poly.type
_entity_poly.pdbx_seq_one_letter_code
_entity_poly.pdbx_strand_id
1 'polypeptide(L)'
;MIRSLILALPLVLVAAPAADIDCNNAMDQNTMNMCADKDYQAADKKLNDVYGKVMAALDDAGYKAKLKTAQRAWIQYRDTECTFEVAENEGGSIYPLVYSGCLTRLTNARTKELQTYLDCFKDADKCGG
;
A
#
# COMPACT_ATOMS: atom_id res chain seq x y z
N MET A 1 -42.20 -45.63 12.92
CA MET A 1 -40.83 -45.14 12.59
C MET A 1 -40.96 -43.70 12.10
N ILE A 2 -40.75 -42.74 13.01
CA ILE A 2 -40.88 -41.30 12.70
C ILE A 2 -39.47 -40.79 12.44
N ARG A 3 -39.19 -40.38 11.17
CA ARG A 3 -37.93 -39.77 10.79
C ARG A 3 -38.03 -38.26 11.07
N SER A 4 -37.33 -37.80 12.13
CA SER A 4 -37.15 -36.37 12.39
C SER A 4 -36.20 -35.77 11.37
N LEU A 5 -36.72 -34.88 10.51
CA LEU A 5 -35.91 -34.00 9.65
C LEU A 5 -35.41 -32.81 10.49
N ILE A 6 -34.12 -32.76 10.74
CA ILE A 6 -33.47 -31.60 11.35
C ILE A 6 -33.14 -30.62 10.21
N LEU A 7 -33.91 -29.53 10.11
CA LEU A 7 -33.59 -28.43 9.23
C LEU A 7 -32.43 -27.62 9.85
N ALA A 8 -31.24 -27.74 9.27
CA ALA A 8 -30.13 -26.86 9.62
C ALA A 8 -30.34 -25.50 8.91
N LEU A 9 -30.66 -24.44 9.68
CA LEU A 9 -30.65 -23.07 9.18
C LEU A 9 -29.19 -22.62 8.99
N PRO A 10 -28.83 -22.05 7.82
CA PRO A 10 -27.51 -21.44 7.64
C PRO A 10 -27.44 -20.13 8.44
N LEU A 11 -26.45 -20.04 9.36
CA LEU A 11 -26.14 -18.83 10.08
C LEU A 11 -25.46 -17.86 9.11
N VAL A 12 -26.20 -16.88 8.61
CA VAL A 12 -25.63 -15.79 7.80
C VAL A 12 -24.92 -14.83 8.74
N LEU A 13 -23.59 -14.88 8.77
CA LEU A 13 -22.76 -13.86 9.43
C LEU A 13 -22.88 -12.57 8.63
N VAL A 14 -23.69 -11.63 9.08
CA VAL A 14 -23.70 -10.26 8.58
C VAL A 14 -22.49 -9.55 9.20
N ALA A 15 -21.43 -9.34 8.41
CA ALA A 15 -20.31 -8.49 8.82
C ALA A 15 -20.84 -7.06 9.02
N ALA A 16 -20.72 -6.53 10.26
CA ALA A 16 -21.03 -5.13 10.52
C ALA A 16 -20.10 -4.24 9.67
N PRO A 17 -20.60 -3.15 9.08
CA PRO A 17 -19.73 -2.21 8.37
C PRO A 17 -18.71 -1.65 9.34
N ALA A 18 -17.42 -1.64 8.94
CA ALA A 18 -16.35 -0.99 9.70
C ALA A 18 -16.75 0.48 9.92
N ALA A 19 -16.71 0.97 11.18
CA ALA A 19 -17.02 2.34 11.49
C ALA A 19 -16.11 3.27 10.66
N ASP A 20 -16.71 4.27 10.01
CA ASP A 20 -15.97 5.23 9.19
C ASP A 20 -15.14 6.13 10.12
N ILE A 21 -13.81 6.09 9.99
CA ILE A 21 -12.90 6.85 10.84
C ILE A 21 -12.84 8.27 10.30
N ASP A 22 -13.18 9.27 11.13
CA ASP A 22 -13.04 10.68 10.77
C ASP A 22 -11.60 11.16 10.93
N CYS A 23 -10.86 11.11 9.81
CA CYS A 23 -9.48 11.55 9.76
C CYS A 23 -9.30 13.07 9.73
N ASN A 24 -10.37 13.85 9.51
CA ASN A 24 -10.28 15.32 9.52
C ASN A 24 -10.25 15.88 10.95
N ASN A 25 -10.78 15.12 11.92
CA ASN A 25 -10.87 15.51 13.32
C ASN A 25 -10.19 14.48 14.25
N ALA A 26 -9.13 13.81 13.78
CA ALA A 26 -8.39 12.86 14.59
C ALA A 26 -7.67 13.58 15.76
N MET A 27 -8.17 13.40 16.97
CA MET A 27 -7.66 14.08 18.18
C MET A 27 -6.90 13.14 19.12
N ASP A 28 -7.07 11.84 18.99
CA ASP A 28 -6.40 10.83 19.80
C ASP A 28 -5.36 10.05 18.98
N GLN A 29 -4.34 9.52 19.68
CA GLN A 29 -3.22 8.83 19.05
C GLN A 29 -3.66 7.60 18.24
N ASN A 30 -4.64 6.85 18.73
CA ASN A 30 -5.10 5.65 18.02
C ASN A 30 -5.77 6.00 16.69
N THR A 31 -6.66 7.01 16.68
CA THR A 31 -7.30 7.49 15.45
C THR A 31 -6.26 8.06 14.48
N MET A 32 -5.27 8.82 14.96
CA MET A 32 -4.18 9.32 14.11
C MET A 32 -3.36 8.17 13.48
N ASN A 33 -3.05 7.12 14.25
CA ASN A 33 -2.36 5.93 13.74
C ASN A 33 -3.15 5.24 12.63
N MET A 34 -4.45 5.08 12.81
CA MET A 34 -5.34 4.45 11.83
C MET A 34 -5.47 5.29 10.55
N CYS A 35 -5.50 6.61 10.68
CA CYS A 35 -5.53 7.52 9.53
C CYS A 35 -4.22 7.48 8.74
N ALA A 36 -3.08 7.45 9.41
CA ALA A 36 -1.78 7.32 8.75
C ALA A 36 -1.65 5.98 8.00
N ASP A 37 -2.16 4.89 8.58
CA ASP A 37 -2.20 3.59 7.90
C ASP A 37 -3.12 3.62 6.66
N LYS A 38 -4.29 4.27 6.76
CA LYS A 38 -5.20 4.47 5.63
C LYS A 38 -4.54 5.25 4.49
N ASP A 39 -3.78 6.29 4.81
CA ASP A 39 -3.02 7.07 3.83
C ASP A 39 -1.94 6.21 3.16
N TYR A 40 -1.23 5.38 3.93
CA TYR A 40 -0.27 4.44 3.38
C TYR A 40 -0.93 3.42 2.45
N GLN A 41 -2.05 2.83 2.82
CA GLN A 41 -2.78 1.88 1.98
C GLN A 41 -3.21 2.53 0.65
N ALA A 42 -3.65 3.79 0.66
CA ALA A 42 -4.00 4.54 -0.53
C ALA A 42 -2.77 4.80 -1.42
N ALA A 43 -1.63 5.14 -0.83
CA ALA A 43 -0.37 5.33 -1.55
C ALA A 43 0.13 4.01 -2.17
N ASP A 44 0.07 2.91 -1.43
CA ASP A 44 0.47 1.58 -1.90
C ASP A 44 -0.40 1.09 -3.06
N LYS A 45 -1.71 1.30 -2.97
CA LYS A 45 -2.63 1.01 -4.07
C LYS A 45 -2.26 1.79 -5.34
N LYS A 46 -1.98 3.08 -5.22
CA LYS A 46 -1.56 3.93 -6.34
C LYS A 46 -0.23 3.47 -6.94
N LEU A 47 0.74 3.09 -6.10
CA LEU A 47 2.01 2.51 -6.54
C LEU A 47 1.77 1.25 -7.38
N ASN A 48 0.96 0.33 -6.89
CA ASN A 48 0.65 -0.92 -7.58
C ASN A 48 -0.08 -0.70 -8.91
N ASP A 49 -0.98 0.27 -8.98
CA ASP A 49 -1.67 0.66 -10.22
C ASP A 49 -0.66 1.19 -11.27
N VAL A 50 0.26 2.07 -10.88
CA VAL A 50 1.28 2.61 -11.79
C VAL A 50 2.29 1.53 -12.18
N TYR A 51 2.75 0.71 -11.24
CA TYR A 51 3.62 -0.43 -11.52
C TYR A 51 3.00 -1.38 -12.55
N GLY A 52 1.72 -1.72 -12.41
CA GLY A 52 1.00 -2.55 -13.36
C GLY A 52 0.95 -1.94 -14.76
N LYS A 53 0.77 -0.61 -14.87
CA LYS A 53 0.80 0.11 -16.16
C LYS A 53 2.19 0.09 -16.80
N VAL A 54 3.25 0.26 -16.02
CA VAL A 54 4.64 0.16 -16.52
C VAL A 54 4.91 -1.26 -17.01
N MET A 55 4.55 -2.28 -16.23
CA MET A 55 4.70 -3.68 -16.63
C MET A 55 3.95 -4.02 -17.93
N ALA A 56 2.75 -3.47 -18.10
CA ALA A 56 1.95 -3.66 -19.31
C ALA A 56 2.54 -2.92 -20.54
N ALA A 57 3.25 -1.82 -20.33
CA ALA A 57 3.89 -1.05 -21.39
C ALA A 57 5.23 -1.66 -21.86
N LEU A 58 5.80 -2.59 -21.11
CA LEU A 58 7.02 -3.32 -21.50
C LEU A 58 6.66 -4.52 -22.36
N ASP A 59 7.24 -4.66 -23.54
CA ASP A 59 7.05 -5.81 -24.44
C ASP A 59 8.06 -6.92 -24.14
N ASP A 60 9.29 -6.56 -23.75
CA ASP A 60 10.38 -7.51 -23.52
C ASP A 60 10.29 -8.18 -22.15
N ALA A 61 10.30 -9.52 -22.15
CA ALA A 61 10.23 -10.32 -20.92
C ALA A 61 11.43 -10.10 -19.98
N GLY A 62 12.62 -9.83 -20.55
CA GLY A 62 13.82 -9.53 -19.77
C GLY A 62 13.72 -8.20 -19.01
N TYR A 63 13.16 -7.17 -19.64
CA TYR A 63 12.90 -5.90 -18.97
C TYR A 63 11.83 -6.03 -17.88
N LYS A 64 10.77 -6.77 -18.13
CA LYS A 64 9.76 -7.10 -17.10
C LYS A 64 10.40 -7.78 -15.89
N ALA A 65 11.26 -8.75 -16.10
CA ALA A 65 11.96 -9.46 -15.01
C ALA A 65 12.88 -8.52 -14.22
N LYS A 66 13.61 -7.62 -14.88
CA LYS A 66 14.47 -6.62 -14.24
C LYS A 66 13.65 -5.64 -13.40
N LEU A 67 12.54 -5.13 -13.91
CA LEU A 67 11.67 -4.22 -13.15
C LEU A 67 11.06 -4.92 -11.93
N LYS A 68 10.62 -6.16 -12.08
CA LYS A 68 10.10 -6.96 -10.97
C LYS A 68 11.14 -7.16 -9.87
N THR A 69 12.39 -7.45 -10.22
CA THR A 69 13.50 -7.60 -9.28
C THR A 69 13.80 -6.28 -8.57
N ALA A 70 13.88 -5.18 -9.33
CA ALA A 70 14.09 -3.84 -8.77
C ALA A 70 12.98 -3.43 -7.81
N GLN A 71 11.71 -3.70 -8.16
CA GLN A 71 10.58 -3.36 -7.29
C GLN A 71 10.58 -4.16 -5.99
N ARG A 72 10.94 -5.43 -6.02
CA ARG A 72 11.08 -6.25 -4.81
C ARG A 72 12.19 -5.73 -3.90
N ALA A 73 13.35 -5.40 -4.46
CA ALA A 73 14.45 -4.81 -3.71
C ALA A 73 14.07 -3.45 -3.11
N TRP A 74 13.32 -2.65 -3.87
CA TRP A 74 12.83 -1.36 -3.38
C TRP A 74 11.83 -1.52 -2.22
N ILE A 75 10.91 -2.48 -2.25
CA ILE A 75 10.00 -2.76 -1.13
C ILE A 75 10.78 -3.10 0.14
N GLN A 76 11.81 -3.95 0.03
CA GLN A 76 12.67 -4.30 1.16
C GLN A 76 13.42 -3.08 1.69
N TYR A 77 13.97 -2.25 0.81
CA TYR A 77 14.61 -1.00 1.17
C TYR A 77 13.65 -0.07 1.92
N ARG A 78 12.45 0.16 1.36
CA ARG A 78 11.41 1.00 1.99
C ARG A 78 11.13 0.57 3.43
N ASP A 79 10.86 -0.71 3.62
CA ASP A 79 10.45 -1.23 4.93
C ASP A 79 11.60 -1.14 5.96
N THR A 80 12.83 -1.46 5.55
CA THR A 80 14.00 -1.36 6.43
C THR A 80 14.41 0.09 6.69
N GLU A 81 14.35 0.96 5.69
CA GLU A 81 14.61 2.39 5.85
C GLU A 81 13.64 3.03 6.85
N CYS A 82 12.35 2.75 6.72
CA CYS A 82 11.36 3.27 7.65
C CYS A 82 11.53 2.71 9.06
N THR A 83 11.92 1.45 9.22
CA THR A 83 12.27 0.90 10.54
C THR A 83 13.42 1.66 11.17
N PHE A 84 14.46 2.00 10.40
CA PHE A 84 15.60 2.79 10.87
C PHE A 84 15.19 4.23 11.21
N GLU A 85 14.47 4.91 10.30
CA GLU A 85 14.10 6.33 10.44
C GLU A 85 13.30 6.60 11.71
N VAL A 86 12.43 5.66 12.11
CA VAL A 86 11.55 5.83 13.26
C VAL A 86 11.98 5.05 14.51
N ALA A 87 13.20 4.53 14.55
CA ALA A 87 13.68 3.64 15.60
C ALA A 87 13.57 4.27 17.02
N GLU A 88 13.72 5.58 17.14
CA GLU A 88 13.57 6.29 18.43
C GLU A 88 12.15 6.20 19.00
N ASN A 89 11.15 5.90 18.17
CA ASN A 89 9.76 5.80 18.58
C ASN A 89 9.33 4.34 18.88
N GLU A 90 10.25 3.38 18.76
CA GLU A 90 9.94 1.96 18.95
C GLU A 90 9.35 1.69 20.33
N GLY A 91 8.25 0.94 20.38
CA GLY A 91 7.49 0.66 21.60
C GLY A 91 6.59 1.81 22.10
N GLY A 92 6.65 2.99 21.48
CA GLY A 92 5.78 4.12 21.78
C GLY A 92 4.44 4.06 21.03
N SER A 93 3.41 4.71 21.59
CA SER A 93 2.07 4.80 20.97
C SER A 93 2.04 5.57 19.66
N ILE A 94 3.03 6.43 19.41
CA ILE A 94 3.19 7.20 18.18
C ILE A 94 3.86 6.40 17.05
N TYR A 95 4.52 5.28 17.36
CA TYR A 95 5.29 4.50 16.38
C TYR A 95 4.48 4.17 15.11
N PRO A 96 3.22 3.68 15.17
CA PRO A 96 2.46 3.37 13.96
C PRO A 96 2.22 4.60 13.08
N LEU A 97 2.00 5.78 13.68
CA LEU A 97 1.80 7.04 12.94
C LEU A 97 3.04 7.40 12.12
N VAL A 98 4.21 7.46 12.77
CA VAL A 98 5.46 7.88 12.11
C VAL A 98 5.96 6.84 11.11
N TYR A 99 5.78 5.55 11.41
CA TYR A 99 6.13 4.47 10.52
C TYR A 99 5.28 4.50 9.22
N SER A 100 3.96 4.58 9.35
CA SER A 100 3.04 4.70 8.20
C SER A 100 3.30 5.98 7.41
N GLY A 101 3.64 7.09 8.08
CA GLY A 101 4.02 8.34 7.42
C GLY A 101 5.29 8.20 6.56
N CYS A 102 6.32 7.51 7.09
CA CYS A 102 7.53 7.19 6.32
C CYS A 102 7.21 6.31 5.12
N LEU A 103 6.45 5.22 5.31
CA LEU A 103 6.03 4.33 4.23
C LEU A 103 5.29 5.10 3.13
N THR A 104 4.36 5.97 3.51
CA THR A 104 3.58 6.81 2.57
C THR A 104 4.50 7.71 1.74
N ARG A 105 5.45 8.38 2.39
CA ARG A 105 6.40 9.28 1.73
C ARG A 105 7.25 8.54 0.70
N LEU A 106 7.87 7.41 1.07
CA LEU A 106 8.71 6.62 0.17
C LEU A 106 7.89 5.99 -0.95
N THR A 107 6.68 5.50 -0.65
CA THR A 107 5.78 4.91 -1.64
C THR A 107 5.34 5.94 -2.69
N ASN A 108 5.02 7.17 -2.28
CA ASN A 108 4.69 8.26 -3.20
C ASN A 108 5.89 8.67 -4.07
N ALA A 109 7.10 8.68 -3.51
CA ALA A 109 8.32 8.96 -4.28
C ALA A 109 8.54 7.88 -5.36
N ARG A 110 8.41 6.61 -5.01
CA ARG A 110 8.54 5.50 -5.97
C ARG A 110 7.46 5.54 -7.06
N THR A 111 6.25 5.91 -6.69
CA THR A 111 5.16 6.08 -7.67
C THR A 111 5.50 7.13 -8.72
N LYS A 112 6.12 8.25 -8.32
CA LYS A 112 6.58 9.28 -9.26
C LYS A 112 7.68 8.77 -10.18
N GLU A 113 8.65 7.99 -9.67
CA GLU A 113 9.70 7.39 -10.50
C GLU A 113 9.10 6.44 -11.53
N LEU A 114 8.19 5.55 -11.13
CA LEU A 114 7.50 4.65 -12.05
C LEU A 114 6.65 5.41 -13.07
N GLN A 115 6.02 6.52 -12.69
CA GLN A 115 5.28 7.36 -13.62
C GLN A 115 6.20 8.00 -14.67
N THR A 116 7.42 8.39 -14.27
CA THR A 116 8.43 8.90 -15.23
C THR A 116 8.78 7.86 -16.28
N TYR A 117 8.94 6.59 -15.90
CA TYR A 117 9.17 5.52 -16.88
C TYR A 117 7.98 5.36 -17.83
N LEU A 118 6.76 5.38 -17.31
CA LEU A 118 5.55 5.27 -18.11
C LEU A 118 5.38 6.43 -19.10
N ASP A 119 5.72 7.64 -18.67
CA ASP A 119 5.66 8.83 -19.52
C ASP A 119 6.73 8.78 -20.61
N CYS A 120 7.95 8.31 -20.29
CA CYS A 120 9.03 8.07 -21.24
C CYS A 120 8.64 7.05 -22.34
N PHE A 121 7.97 5.95 -21.96
CA PHE A 121 7.52 4.96 -22.94
C PHE A 121 6.46 5.49 -23.90
N LYS A 122 5.71 6.51 -23.50
CA LYS A 122 4.72 7.16 -24.36
C LYS A 122 5.28 8.30 -25.20
N ASP A 123 6.34 8.93 -24.74
CA ASP A 123 6.94 10.12 -25.33
C ASP A 123 8.45 10.14 -25.02
N ALA A 124 9.26 9.87 -26.04
CA ALA A 124 10.72 9.78 -25.90
C ALA A 124 11.37 11.10 -25.41
N ASP A 125 10.74 12.24 -25.65
CA ASP A 125 11.23 13.54 -25.17
C ASP A 125 11.13 13.68 -23.63
N LYS A 126 10.37 12.80 -22.98
CA LYS A 126 10.23 12.71 -21.52
C LYS A 126 11.18 11.72 -20.85
N CYS A 127 12.07 11.11 -21.65
CA CYS A 127 13.11 10.23 -21.15
C CYS A 127 14.33 11.05 -20.70
N GLY A 128 14.62 11.05 -19.43
CA GLY A 128 15.84 11.64 -18.91
C GLY A 128 15.64 13.05 -18.36
N GLY A 129 14.98 13.08 -17.21
CA GLY A 129 15.10 14.17 -16.25
C GLY A 129 16.17 13.85 -15.24
#